data_9ece1084dfd9a1387e96d5ab904d2410
#
_entry.id   9ece1084dfd9a1387e96d5ab904d2410
#
_cell.length_a   1.000
_cell.length_b   1.000
_cell.length_c   1.000
_cell.angle_alpha   90.00
_cell.angle_beta   90.00
_cell.angle_gamma   90.00
#
_symmetry.space_group_name_H-M   'P 1'
#
loop_
_entity.id
_entity.type
_entity.pdbx_description
1 polymer ?
#
loop_
_entity_poly.entity_id
_entity_poly.type
_entity_poly.pdbx_seq_one_letter_code
_entity_poly.pdbx_strand_id
1 'polypeptide(L)'
;SSIMPYYGVPVGVTYQGVTYGSTGFAFSKEIVTDLLRGKLGFTGYVNSDTGIVSDRAWGLEQQTVSERAAAAINGGTDILSGFNSNKTITDLVQNRLVAETRIDEAARRLLAEQFRLGLFENPFVDASEATGIVGSEANRAKGPEVQTQSIVLLQNRNQSGSGKLLPLRKGATVYTMGMGRAD
;
A
#
# COMPACT_ATOMS: atom_id res chain seq x y z
N SER A 1 -7.06 -2.80 10.44
CA SER A 1 -6.30 -3.06 9.20
C SER A 1 -6.23 -1.82 8.33
N SER A 2 -5.17 -1.70 7.52
CA SER A 2 -4.96 -0.59 6.61
C SER A 2 -4.64 -1.11 5.21
N ILE A 3 -4.86 -0.27 4.20
CA ILE A 3 -4.48 -0.52 2.83
C ILE A 3 -3.89 0.75 2.22
N MET A 4 -2.86 0.59 1.40
CA MET A 4 -2.28 1.67 0.59
C MET A 4 -2.80 1.52 -0.84
N PRO A 5 -3.37 2.58 -1.45
CA PRO A 5 -3.77 2.56 -2.84
C PRO A 5 -2.56 2.40 -3.77
N TYR A 6 -2.77 1.71 -4.87
CA TYR A 6 -1.74 1.48 -5.87
C TYR A 6 -1.25 2.78 -6.53
N TYR A 7 0.04 2.84 -6.86
CA TYR A 7 0.67 3.88 -7.67
C TYR A 7 0.31 3.69 -9.14
N GLY A 8 -0.85 4.08 -9.55
CA GLY A 8 -1.22 3.93 -10.94
C GLY A 8 -2.47 4.71 -11.26
N VAL A 9 -2.58 5.01 -12.55
CA VAL A 9 -3.77 5.57 -13.16
C VAL A 9 -4.42 4.48 -13.98
N PRO A 10 -5.67 4.08 -13.71
CA PRO A 10 -6.36 3.13 -14.55
C PRO A 10 -6.68 3.77 -15.90
N VAL A 11 -6.23 3.15 -16.97
CA VAL A 11 -6.49 3.62 -18.34
C VAL A 11 -7.27 2.57 -19.09
N GLY A 12 -8.48 2.90 -19.51
CA GLY A 12 -9.35 2.00 -20.27
C GLY A 12 -9.81 0.76 -19.50
N VAL A 13 -9.74 0.79 -18.16
CA VAL A 13 -10.12 -0.33 -17.30
C VAL A 13 -11.62 -0.30 -17.05
N THR A 14 -12.30 -1.38 -17.42
CA THR A 14 -13.72 -1.60 -17.09
C THR A 14 -13.85 -2.88 -16.29
N TYR A 15 -14.52 -2.81 -15.15
CA TYR A 15 -14.81 -3.97 -14.32
C TYR A 15 -16.27 -3.92 -13.86
N GLN A 16 -17.01 -5.01 -14.07
CA GLN A 16 -18.43 -5.12 -13.75
C GLN A 16 -19.28 -3.95 -14.28
N GLY A 17 -19.03 -3.50 -15.52
CA GLY A 17 -19.77 -2.43 -16.17
C GLY A 17 -19.41 -1.00 -15.72
N VAL A 18 -18.43 -0.85 -14.82
CA VAL A 18 -17.91 0.45 -14.38
C VAL A 18 -16.57 0.70 -15.07
N THR A 19 -16.46 1.82 -15.78
CA THR A 19 -15.19 2.31 -16.33
C THR A 19 -14.53 3.21 -15.30
N TYR A 20 -13.33 2.86 -14.90
CA TYR A 20 -12.57 3.63 -13.92
C TYR A 20 -11.91 4.83 -14.58
N GLY A 21 -11.96 5.97 -13.88
CA GLY A 21 -11.44 7.24 -14.38
C GLY A 21 -9.92 7.27 -14.52
N SER A 22 -9.41 8.39 -15.03
CA SER A 22 -7.98 8.62 -15.35
C SER A 22 -7.23 9.32 -14.23
N THR A 23 -7.62 9.13 -12.98
CA THR A 23 -6.90 9.64 -11.80
C THR A 23 -6.29 8.52 -11.00
N GLY A 24 -5.21 8.81 -10.28
CA GLY A 24 -4.56 7.84 -9.40
C GLY A 24 -5.53 7.26 -8.36
N PHE A 25 -5.30 6.01 -7.97
CA PHE A 25 -6.23 5.26 -7.09
C PHE A 25 -6.59 6.02 -5.82
N ALA A 26 -5.63 6.71 -5.18
CA ALA A 26 -5.87 7.45 -3.94
C ALA A 26 -6.88 8.62 -4.08
N PHE A 27 -7.10 9.11 -5.31
CA PHE A 27 -8.04 10.19 -5.60
C PHE A 27 -9.40 9.69 -6.11
N SER A 28 -9.48 8.41 -6.49
CA SER A 28 -10.66 7.86 -7.17
C SER A 28 -11.70 7.37 -6.17
N LYS A 29 -12.84 8.04 -6.15
CA LYS A 29 -14.01 7.61 -5.38
C LYS A 29 -14.50 6.23 -5.84
N GLU A 30 -14.52 5.99 -7.14
CA GLU A 30 -14.96 4.73 -7.74
C GLU A 30 -14.13 3.55 -7.25
N ILE A 31 -12.82 3.75 -7.02
CA ILE A 31 -11.92 2.70 -6.55
C ILE A 31 -11.97 2.59 -5.02
N VAL A 32 -11.74 3.70 -4.30
CA VAL A 32 -11.57 3.65 -2.85
C VAL A 32 -12.91 3.51 -2.14
N THR A 33 -13.91 4.25 -2.55
CA THR A 33 -15.22 4.22 -1.88
C THR A 33 -16.12 3.15 -2.48
N ASP A 34 -16.36 3.17 -3.78
CA ASP A 34 -17.41 2.35 -4.36
C ASP A 34 -16.96 0.88 -4.55
N LEU A 35 -15.74 0.64 -5.03
CA LEU A 35 -15.22 -0.72 -5.18
C LEU A 35 -14.69 -1.27 -3.85
N LEU A 36 -13.66 -0.63 -3.27
CA LEU A 36 -12.97 -1.18 -2.10
C LEU A 36 -13.89 -1.27 -0.87
N ARG A 37 -14.57 -0.19 -0.53
CA ARG A 37 -15.47 -0.16 0.64
C ARG A 37 -16.83 -0.74 0.34
N GLY A 38 -17.44 -0.34 -0.76
CA GLY A 38 -18.80 -0.74 -1.12
C GLY A 38 -18.91 -2.19 -1.56
N LYS A 39 -18.17 -2.61 -2.59
CA LYS A 39 -18.30 -3.95 -3.15
C LYS A 39 -17.45 -5.00 -2.43
N LEU A 40 -16.22 -4.64 -2.02
CA LEU A 40 -15.30 -5.56 -1.35
C LEU A 40 -15.42 -5.55 0.18
N GLY A 41 -16.20 -4.63 0.75
CA GLY A 41 -16.50 -4.59 2.19
C GLY A 41 -15.33 -4.18 3.08
N PHE A 42 -14.34 -3.45 2.58
CA PHE A 42 -13.20 -3.04 3.38
C PHE A 42 -13.58 -1.99 4.43
N THR A 43 -13.38 -2.30 5.69
CA THR A 43 -13.77 -1.45 6.85
C THR A 43 -12.61 -0.70 7.50
N GLY A 44 -11.37 -0.99 7.11
CA GLY A 44 -10.18 -0.34 7.65
C GLY A 44 -9.96 1.08 7.11
N TYR A 45 -8.80 1.66 7.44
CA TYR A 45 -8.43 2.96 6.90
C TYR A 45 -7.55 2.85 5.65
N VAL A 46 -7.66 3.84 4.78
CA VAL A 46 -6.86 3.98 3.56
C VAL A 46 -5.78 5.02 3.81
N ASN A 47 -4.53 4.58 3.77
CA ASN A 47 -3.35 5.42 3.89
C ASN A 47 -2.74 5.64 2.52
N SER A 48 -2.69 6.87 2.04
CA SER A 48 -2.02 7.14 0.77
C SER A 48 -0.52 6.84 0.86
N ASP A 49 0.11 6.69 -0.27
CA ASP A 49 1.57 6.79 -0.30
C ASP A 49 2.02 8.25 -0.14
N THR A 50 3.30 8.44 0.16
CA THR A 50 3.92 9.75 0.39
C THR A 50 3.94 10.60 -0.88
N GLY A 51 3.58 11.86 -0.76
CA GLY A 51 3.74 12.86 -1.82
C GLY A 51 2.65 12.88 -2.89
N ILE A 52 1.51 12.18 -2.71
CA ILE A 52 0.42 12.21 -3.70
C ILE A 52 -0.17 13.62 -3.89
N VAL A 53 -0.15 14.44 -2.85
CA VAL A 53 -0.71 15.80 -2.88
C VAL A 53 0.28 16.81 -3.47
N SER A 54 1.60 16.56 -3.33
CA SER A 54 2.67 17.43 -3.83
C SER A 54 3.15 17.03 -5.22
N ASP A 55 3.85 15.90 -5.33
CA ASP A 55 4.66 15.58 -6.50
C ASP A 55 4.09 14.46 -7.37
N ARG A 56 3.17 13.65 -6.82
CA ARG A 56 2.68 12.41 -7.44
C ARG A 56 1.18 12.48 -7.67
N ALA A 57 0.80 13.49 -8.43
CA ALA A 57 -0.61 13.87 -8.60
C ALA A 57 -1.42 12.98 -9.56
N TRP A 58 -0.76 12.13 -10.34
CA TRP A 58 -1.35 11.12 -11.25
C TRP A 58 -2.75 11.44 -11.79
N GLY A 59 -2.79 12.32 -12.79
CA GLY A 59 -4.03 12.76 -13.42
C GLY A 59 -4.61 14.04 -12.83
N LEU A 60 -4.01 14.61 -11.76
CA LEU A 60 -4.40 15.87 -11.13
C LEU A 60 -3.28 16.91 -11.17
N GLU A 61 -2.34 16.82 -12.11
CA GLU A 61 -1.15 17.66 -12.21
C GLU A 61 -1.50 19.15 -12.35
N GLN A 62 -2.63 19.45 -12.97
CA GLN A 62 -3.12 20.83 -13.19
C GLN A 62 -3.85 21.42 -11.98
N GLN A 63 -4.14 20.60 -10.97
CA GLN A 63 -4.81 21.06 -9.75
C GLN A 63 -3.82 21.55 -8.70
N THR A 64 -4.29 22.48 -7.88
CA THR A 64 -3.54 22.95 -6.70
C THR A 64 -3.41 21.86 -5.64
N VAL A 65 -2.46 22.04 -4.73
CA VAL A 65 -2.27 21.14 -3.56
C VAL A 65 -3.57 20.98 -2.76
N SER A 66 -4.33 22.05 -2.55
CA SER A 66 -5.60 22.02 -1.83
C SER A 66 -6.66 21.21 -2.57
N GLU A 67 -6.79 21.37 -3.89
CA GLU A 67 -7.72 20.61 -4.70
C GLU A 67 -7.37 19.12 -4.73
N ARG A 68 -6.09 18.77 -4.82
CA ARG A 68 -5.63 17.38 -4.73
C ARG A 68 -5.94 16.77 -3.36
N ALA A 69 -5.71 17.52 -2.28
CA ALA A 69 -6.06 17.08 -0.93
C ALA A 69 -7.57 16.83 -0.80
N ALA A 70 -8.40 17.76 -1.29
CA ALA A 70 -9.84 17.59 -1.32
C ALA A 70 -10.27 16.36 -2.14
N ALA A 71 -9.68 16.16 -3.32
CA ALA A 71 -9.97 15.00 -4.17
C ALA A 71 -9.66 13.67 -3.46
N ALA A 72 -8.48 13.56 -2.82
CA ALA A 72 -8.11 12.35 -2.09
C ALA A 72 -9.05 12.07 -0.91
N ILE A 73 -9.35 13.09 -0.09
CA ILE A 73 -10.23 12.94 1.07
C ILE A 73 -11.64 12.56 0.63
N ASN A 74 -12.19 13.25 -0.36
CA ASN A 74 -13.53 12.98 -0.88
C ASN A 74 -13.59 11.64 -1.65
N GLY A 75 -12.47 11.20 -2.24
CA GLY A 75 -12.32 9.88 -2.83
C GLY A 75 -12.38 8.73 -1.84
N GLY A 76 -12.10 8.99 -0.55
CA GLY A 76 -12.18 7.99 0.52
C GLY A 76 -10.84 7.67 1.20
N THR A 77 -9.76 8.37 0.83
CA THR A 77 -8.45 8.28 1.49
C THR A 77 -8.50 8.94 2.86
N ASP A 78 -8.05 8.24 3.90
CA ASP A 78 -8.16 8.67 5.29
C ASP A 78 -6.88 9.35 5.80
N ILE A 79 -5.71 8.99 5.28
CA ILE A 79 -4.41 9.59 5.62
C ILE A 79 -3.72 10.06 4.34
N LEU A 80 -3.27 11.30 4.36
CA LEU A 80 -2.43 11.89 3.31
C LEU A 80 -0.96 11.82 3.77
N SER A 81 -0.27 10.73 3.45
CA SER A 81 1.11 10.51 3.89
C SER A 81 2.06 11.60 3.39
N GLY A 82 2.85 12.13 4.33
CA GLY A 82 3.81 13.20 4.06
C GLY A 82 3.19 14.60 3.90
N PHE A 83 1.88 14.74 4.10
CA PHE A 83 1.20 16.04 4.05
C PHE A 83 0.88 16.55 5.45
N ASN A 84 1.52 17.64 5.88
CA ASN A 84 1.50 18.13 7.26
C ASN A 84 0.81 19.49 7.43
N SER A 85 0.01 19.95 6.45
CA SER A 85 -0.68 21.23 6.53
C SER A 85 -2.06 21.12 7.15
N ASN A 86 -2.15 21.23 8.48
CA ASN A 86 -3.44 21.29 9.18
C ASN A 86 -4.29 22.45 8.68
N LYS A 87 -3.65 23.59 8.39
CA LYS A 87 -4.35 24.76 7.86
C LYS A 87 -5.09 24.44 6.57
N THR A 88 -4.45 23.75 5.63
CA THR A 88 -5.12 23.37 4.37
C THR A 88 -6.36 22.53 4.63
N ILE A 89 -6.28 21.52 5.52
CA ILE A 89 -7.43 20.67 5.83
C ILE A 89 -8.55 21.48 6.49
N THR A 90 -8.22 22.37 7.43
CA THR A 90 -9.20 23.24 8.07
C THR A 90 -9.87 24.16 7.06
N ASP A 91 -9.09 24.80 6.17
CA ASP A 91 -9.63 25.67 5.13
C ASP A 91 -10.57 24.90 4.18
N LEU A 92 -10.24 23.66 3.81
CA LEU A 92 -11.12 22.82 2.98
C LEU A 92 -12.47 22.57 3.64
N VAL A 93 -12.50 22.32 4.95
CA VAL A 93 -13.75 22.12 5.70
C VAL A 93 -14.53 23.44 5.83
N GLN A 94 -13.87 24.54 6.21
CA GLN A 94 -14.49 25.85 6.35
C GLN A 94 -15.11 26.35 5.03
N ASN A 95 -14.44 26.08 3.92
CA ASN A 95 -14.92 26.43 2.58
C ASN A 95 -15.90 25.39 2.00
N ARG A 96 -16.29 24.37 2.77
CA ARG A 96 -17.23 23.30 2.37
C ARG A 96 -16.79 22.49 1.14
N LEU A 97 -15.49 22.43 0.88
CA LEU A 97 -14.88 21.58 -0.15
C LEU A 97 -14.72 20.13 0.32
N VAL A 98 -14.64 19.94 1.64
CA VAL A 98 -14.66 18.65 2.31
C VAL A 98 -15.69 18.73 3.45
N ALA A 99 -16.54 17.74 3.59
CA ALA A 99 -17.49 17.67 4.70
C ALA A 99 -16.75 17.31 6.00
N GLU A 100 -17.08 17.99 7.11
CA GLU A 100 -16.53 17.67 8.44
C GLU A 100 -16.80 16.20 8.80
N THR A 101 -17.99 15.69 8.50
CA THR A 101 -18.34 14.28 8.72
C THR A 101 -17.39 13.29 8.01
N ARG A 102 -16.80 13.69 6.88
CA ARG A 102 -15.80 12.86 6.19
C ARG A 102 -14.48 12.82 6.98
N ILE A 103 -14.11 13.92 7.63
CA ILE A 103 -12.94 13.97 8.52
C ILE A 103 -13.19 13.11 9.75
N ASP A 104 -14.40 13.21 10.36
CA ASP A 104 -14.79 12.37 11.49
C ASP A 104 -14.75 10.89 11.18
N GLU A 105 -15.16 10.49 9.98
CA GLU A 105 -15.06 9.09 9.54
C GLU A 105 -13.60 8.62 9.46
N ALA A 106 -12.71 9.43 8.93
CA ALA A 106 -11.29 9.10 8.86
C ALA A 106 -10.71 8.95 10.29
N ALA A 107 -10.95 9.93 11.15
CA ALA A 107 -10.50 9.92 12.53
C ALA A 107 -11.04 8.69 13.30
N ARG A 108 -12.33 8.35 13.12
CA ARG A 108 -12.93 7.16 13.75
C ARG A 108 -12.24 5.87 13.32
N ARG A 109 -11.92 5.70 12.03
CA ARG A 109 -11.23 4.50 11.53
C ARG A 109 -9.84 4.36 12.14
N LEU A 110 -9.09 5.47 12.24
CA LEU A 110 -7.76 5.50 12.83
C LEU A 110 -7.78 5.22 14.32
N LEU A 111 -8.65 5.92 15.08
CA LEU A 111 -8.79 5.72 16.50
C LEU A 111 -9.26 4.30 16.83
N ALA A 112 -10.21 3.76 16.08
CA ALA A 112 -10.68 2.39 16.28
C ALA A 112 -9.56 1.35 16.14
N GLU A 113 -8.58 1.57 15.26
CA GLU A 113 -7.42 0.69 15.15
C GLU A 113 -6.50 0.83 16.37
N GLN A 114 -6.26 2.04 16.85
CA GLN A 114 -5.46 2.29 18.05
C GLN A 114 -6.10 1.64 19.31
N PHE A 115 -7.41 1.76 19.44
CA PHE A 115 -8.14 1.07 20.52
C PHE A 115 -8.04 -0.45 20.43
N ARG A 116 -8.17 -1.03 19.23
CA ARG A 116 -8.02 -2.48 19.02
C ARG A 116 -6.61 -2.99 19.32
N LEU A 117 -5.61 -2.16 19.14
CA LEU A 117 -4.22 -2.47 19.46
C LEU A 117 -3.88 -2.25 20.94
N GLY A 118 -4.80 -1.73 21.74
CA GLY A 118 -4.59 -1.46 23.16
C GLY A 118 -3.61 -0.30 23.44
N LEU A 119 -3.41 0.61 22.46
CA LEU A 119 -2.41 1.67 22.59
C LEU A 119 -2.75 2.73 23.64
N PHE A 120 -4.00 2.79 24.06
CA PHE A 120 -4.42 3.70 25.13
C PHE A 120 -4.22 3.09 26.50
N GLU A 121 -4.30 1.76 26.62
CA GLU A 121 -4.09 1.01 27.85
C GLU A 121 -2.61 0.70 28.10
N ASN A 122 -1.89 0.32 27.05
CA ASN A 122 -0.45 0.02 27.11
C ASN A 122 0.26 0.42 25.80
N PRO A 123 0.73 1.67 25.67
CA PRO A 123 1.45 2.13 24.48
C PRO A 123 2.90 1.66 24.42
N PHE A 124 3.40 1.03 25.47
CA PHE A 124 4.81 0.63 25.60
C PHE A 124 5.02 -0.81 25.16
N VAL A 125 6.20 -1.08 24.62
CA VAL A 125 6.71 -2.42 24.34
C VAL A 125 7.93 -2.73 25.21
N ASP A 126 8.10 -3.99 25.56
CA ASP A 126 9.33 -4.43 26.22
C ASP A 126 10.40 -4.68 25.14
N ALA A 127 11.37 -3.76 25.08
CA ALA A 127 12.46 -3.84 24.11
C ALA A 127 13.33 -5.09 24.31
N SER A 128 13.39 -5.67 25.52
CA SER A 128 14.16 -6.88 25.80
C SER A 128 13.58 -8.11 25.11
N GLU A 129 12.26 -8.16 24.93
CA GLU A 129 11.59 -9.26 24.21
C GLU A 129 11.86 -9.22 22.71
N ALA A 130 12.13 -8.03 22.13
CA ALA A 130 12.35 -7.87 20.70
C ALA A 130 13.48 -8.76 20.18
N THR A 131 14.57 -8.89 20.95
CA THR A 131 15.73 -9.73 20.59
C THR A 131 15.37 -11.21 20.50
N GLY A 132 14.43 -11.67 21.33
CA GLY A 132 13.94 -13.05 21.31
C GLY A 132 12.95 -13.34 20.17
N ILE A 133 12.30 -12.31 19.62
CA ILE A 133 11.25 -12.43 18.60
C ILE A 133 11.82 -12.16 17.21
N VAL A 134 12.49 -11.01 17.04
CA VAL A 134 13.07 -10.59 15.76
C VAL A 134 14.24 -11.50 15.39
N GLY A 135 14.13 -12.17 14.26
CA GLY A 135 15.16 -13.10 13.80
C GLY A 135 15.27 -14.38 14.62
N SER A 136 14.25 -14.74 15.41
CA SER A 136 14.18 -16.04 16.09
C SER A 136 14.31 -17.20 15.09
N GLU A 137 14.76 -18.36 15.55
CA GLU A 137 14.90 -19.54 14.69
C GLU A 137 13.58 -19.88 13.98
N ALA A 138 12.45 -19.82 14.68
CA ALA A 138 11.13 -20.06 14.12
C ALA A 138 10.76 -19.05 13.02
N ASN A 139 11.09 -17.77 13.21
CA ASN A 139 10.80 -16.74 12.20
C ASN A 139 11.77 -16.85 11.01
N ARG A 140 13.03 -17.17 11.23
CA ARG A 140 14.02 -17.42 10.17
C ARG A 140 13.67 -18.66 9.33
N ALA A 141 13.10 -19.69 9.93
CA ALA A 141 12.68 -20.87 9.19
C ALA A 141 11.55 -20.60 8.20
N LYS A 142 10.65 -19.64 8.51
CA LYS A 142 9.54 -19.25 7.62
C LYS A 142 10.01 -18.52 6.37
N GLY A 143 11.12 -17.77 6.43
CA GLY A 143 11.62 -17.00 5.31
C GLY A 143 11.92 -17.84 4.07
N PRO A 144 12.80 -18.87 4.16
CA PRO A 144 13.08 -19.76 3.03
C PRO A 144 11.86 -20.51 2.49
N GLU A 145 10.92 -20.87 3.35
CA GLU A 145 9.66 -21.51 2.93
C GLU A 145 8.86 -20.58 2.03
N VAL A 146 8.60 -19.34 2.48
CA VAL A 146 7.86 -18.34 1.69
C VAL A 146 8.60 -17.99 0.41
N GLN A 147 9.93 -17.81 0.47
CA GLN A 147 10.75 -17.56 -0.72
C GLN A 147 10.63 -18.70 -1.74
N THR A 148 10.70 -19.94 -1.30
CA THR A 148 10.58 -21.10 -2.19
C THR A 148 9.21 -21.14 -2.85
N GLN A 149 8.13 -20.88 -2.11
CA GLN A 149 6.77 -20.87 -2.64
C GLN A 149 6.52 -19.69 -3.60
N SER A 150 7.25 -18.58 -3.48
CA SER A 150 7.08 -17.41 -4.33
C SER A 150 7.88 -17.46 -5.64
N ILE A 151 8.81 -18.42 -5.79
CA ILE A 151 9.60 -18.57 -7.02
C ILE A 151 8.76 -19.20 -8.13
N VAL A 152 8.62 -18.47 -9.23
CA VAL A 152 7.92 -18.93 -10.43
C VAL A 152 8.93 -19.30 -11.51
N LEU A 153 8.96 -20.56 -11.92
CA LEU A 153 9.83 -21.04 -12.99
C LEU A 153 9.18 -20.77 -14.36
N LEU A 154 9.50 -19.65 -14.98
CA LEU A 154 8.94 -19.27 -16.29
C LEU A 154 9.46 -20.12 -17.45
N GLN A 155 10.74 -20.53 -17.39
CA GLN A 155 11.38 -21.32 -18.42
C GLN A 155 12.47 -22.22 -17.82
N ASN A 156 12.53 -23.47 -18.27
CA ASN A 156 13.56 -24.42 -17.86
C ASN A 156 14.09 -25.20 -19.06
N ARG A 157 14.88 -24.51 -19.91
CA ARG A 157 15.55 -25.10 -21.09
C ARG A 157 17.04 -24.82 -21.01
N ASN A 158 17.87 -25.77 -21.42
CA ASN A 158 19.28 -25.50 -21.61
C ASN A 158 19.53 -24.73 -22.95
N GLN A 159 20.71 -24.13 -23.08
CA GLN A 159 21.04 -23.33 -24.27
C GLN A 159 21.08 -24.16 -25.56
N SER A 160 21.37 -25.45 -25.49
CA SER A 160 21.38 -26.35 -26.64
C SER A 160 19.97 -26.79 -27.08
N GLY A 161 18.92 -26.36 -26.38
CA GLY A 161 17.54 -26.69 -26.72
C GLY A 161 17.12 -28.12 -26.32
N SER A 162 18.05 -28.93 -25.86
CA SER A 162 17.79 -30.32 -25.43
C SER A 162 17.81 -30.46 -23.90
N GLY A 163 16.65 -30.70 -23.32
CA GLY A 163 16.51 -31.00 -21.89
C GLY A 163 16.30 -29.80 -20.99
N LYS A 164 16.22 -30.06 -19.69
CA LYS A 164 16.01 -29.09 -18.63
C LYS A 164 17.35 -28.57 -18.08
N LEU A 165 17.41 -27.28 -17.75
CA LEU A 165 18.56 -26.70 -17.05
C LEU A 165 18.53 -27.02 -15.55
N LEU A 166 17.35 -26.96 -14.94
CA LEU A 166 17.16 -27.25 -13.53
C LEU A 166 16.56 -28.65 -13.34
N PRO A 167 16.93 -29.34 -12.24
CA PRO A 167 17.90 -28.96 -11.21
C PRO A 167 19.34 -28.96 -11.75
N LEU A 168 20.17 -28.02 -11.24
CA LEU A 168 21.58 -27.99 -11.59
C LEU A 168 22.31 -29.26 -11.10
N ARG A 169 23.29 -29.70 -11.88
CA ARG A 169 24.13 -30.83 -11.46
C ARG A 169 24.99 -30.44 -10.25
N LYS A 170 25.18 -31.35 -9.32
CA LYS A 170 26.10 -31.15 -8.19
C LYS A 170 27.50 -30.79 -8.72
N GLY A 171 28.10 -29.71 -8.19
CA GLY A 171 29.39 -29.20 -8.65
C GLY A 171 29.34 -28.31 -9.90
N ALA A 172 28.17 -27.94 -10.38
CA ALA A 172 28.04 -26.96 -11.47
C ALA A 172 28.60 -25.59 -11.02
N THR A 173 29.35 -24.95 -11.92
CA THR A 173 29.77 -23.56 -11.72
C THR A 173 28.62 -22.63 -12.12
N VAL A 174 28.25 -21.74 -11.22
CA VAL A 174 27.17 -20.76 -11.44
C VAL A 174 27.77 -19.37 -11.41
N TYR A 175 27.55 -18.61 -12.48
CA TYR A 175 27.87 -17.20 -12.50
C TYR A 175 26.68 -16.40 -11.94
N THR A 176 26.92 -15.55 -10.97
CA THR A 176 25.90 -14.67 -10.38
C THR A 176 26.32 -13.22 -10.53
N MET A 177 25.36 -12.35 -10.87
CA MET A 177 25.57 -10.91 -11.01
C MET A 177 24.48 -10.17 -10.23
N GLY A 178 24.88 -9.08 -9.56
CA GLY A 178 23.94 -8.24 -8.81
C GLY A 178 23.51 -8.80 -7.44
N MET A 179 24.13 -9.90 -7.01
CA MET A 179 23.93 -10.44 -5.66
C MET A 179 25.04 -9.92 -4.75
N GLY A 180 24.65 -9.17 -3.70
CA GLY A 180 25.59 -8.84 -2.62
C GLY A 180 26.01 -10.08 -1.86
N ARG A 181 27.25 -10.07 -1.34
CA ARG A 181 27.69 -11.09 -0.39
C ARG A 181 26.89 -10.87 0.90
N ALA A 182 26.20 -11.88 1.37
CA ALA A 182 25.70 -11.89 2.74
C ALA A 182 26.90 -12.15 3.66
N ASP A 183 27.27 -11.16 4.46
CA ASP A 183 28.26 -11.31 5.54
C ASP A 183 27.62 -12.01 6.74
#